data_9add77e16c4d23a1e2b87ea45f2ecf9a
#
_entry.id   9add77e16c4d23a1e2b87ea45f2ecf9a
#
_cell.length_a   1.000
_cell.length_b   1.000
_cell.length_c   1.000
_cell.angle_alpha   90.00
_cell.angle_beta   90.00
_cell.angle_gamma   90.00
#
_symmetry.space_group_name_H-M   'P 1'
#
loop_
_entity.id
_entity.type
_entity.pdbx_description
1 polymer ?
#
loop_
_entity_poly.entity_id
_entity_poly.type
_entity_poly.pdbx_seq_one_letter_code
_entity_poly.pdbx_strand_id
1 'polypeptide(L)'
;MSAVALPVAIMAAALFVVAERLHGEAALVPPGLFRKPAFTGAIAATAAMTFGMYGLLFLVPMSWQGGEEPLSAVEAGLAMLPAALTFVAVSRHSGTLTERFGARVTTAGGTALIGLGLLVVALTTSARPIWLAEIGMVLTGIGMGTNTGPLMGVGVAAVPAARSGTASSLINVARMVGATLGVAMLGALYALLGGGSAGFTAALMIGGVVQLMGAATAWATVPETALR
;
A
#
# COMPACT_ATOMS: atom_id res chain seq x y z
N MET A 1 28.94 -10.75 5.48
CA MET A 1 28.63 -10.00 4.25
C MET A 1 27.68 -8.81 4.49
N SER A 2 26.85 -8.79 5.54
CA SER A 2 25.85 -7.74 5.79
C SER A 2 26.41 -6.39 6.28
N ALA A 3 27.54 -6.37 6.99
CA ALA A 3 28.11 -5.13 7.57
C ALA A 3 28.63 -4.13 6.52
N VAL A 4 29.05 -4.59 5.33
CA VAL A 4 29.54 -3.74 4.24
C VAL A 4 28.42 -3.34 3.27
N ALA A 5 27.40 -4.17 3.12
CA ALA A 5 26.32 -3.92 2.17
C ALA A 5 25.50 -2.65 2.51
N LEU A 6 25.20 -2.42 3.78
CA LEU A 6 24.42 -1.26 4.23
C LEU A 6 25.17 0.07 4.00
N PRO A 7 26.44 0.25 4.39
CA PRO A 7 27.20 1.46 4.06
C PRO A 7 27.33 1.70 2.55
N VAL A 8 27.55 0.65 1.77
CA VAL A 8 27.64 0.75 0.28
C VAL A 8 26.30 1.19 -0.30
N ALA A 9 25.19 0.64 0.17
CA ALA A 9 23.86 1.03 -0.31
C ALA A 9 23.54 2.50 0.06
N ILE A 10 23.86 2.94 1.27
CA ILE A 10 23.67 4.34 1.71
C ILE A 10 24.53 5.28 0.86
N MET A 11 25.80 4.93 0.64
CA MET A 11 26.72 5.73 -0.19
C MET A 11 26.23 5.82 -1.64
N ALA A 12 25.81 4.70 -2.23
CA ALA A 12 25.27 4.68 -3.59
C ALA A 12 24.00 5.53 -3.71
N ALA A 13 23.10 5.44 -2.73
CA ALA A 13 21.90 6.28 -2.67
C ALA A 13 22.23 7.76 -2.53
N ALA A 14 23.20 8.11 -1.68
CA ALA A 14 23.65 9.49 -1.51
C ALA A 14 24.28 10.05 -2.80
N LEU A 15 25.15 9.27 -3.45
CA LEU A 15 25.77 9.64 -4.73
C LEU A 15 24.71 9.81 -5.83
N PHE A 16 23.72 8.93 -5.89
CA PHE A 16 22.60 9.07 -6.81
C PHE A 16 21.83 10.37 -6.59
N VAL A 17 21.44 10.67 -5.33
CA VAL A 17 20.74 11.93 -5.00
C VAL A 17 21.57 13.17 -5.35
N VAL A 18 22.88 13.13 -5.12
CA VAL A 18 23.80 14.23 -5.49
C VAL A 18 23.86 14.39 -7.00
N ALA A 19 24.03 13.30 -7.74
CA ALA A 19 24.06 13.31 -9.21
C ALA A 19 22.75 13.87 -9.78
N GLU A 20 21.59 13.42 -9.29
CA GLU A 20 20.28 13.90 -9.71
C GLU A 20 20.10 15.41 -9.46
N ARG A 21 20.57 15.90 -8.30
CA ARG A 21 20.53 17.35 -7.98
C ARG A 21 21.43 18.19 -8.90
N LEU A 22 22.58 17.66 -9.29
CA LEU A 22 23.51 18.36 -10.19
C LEU A 22 22.97 18.43 -11.63
N HIS A 23 22.21 17.43 -12.08
CA HIS A 23 21.63 17.42 -13.43
C HIS A 23 20.32 18.24 -13.54
N GLY A 24 19.70 18.66 -12.44
CA GLY A 24 18.52 19.52 -12.40
C GLY A 24 17.37 19.02 -13.27
N GLU A 25 16.95 19.80 -14.26
CA GLU A 25 15.86 19.41 -15.18
C GLU A 25 16.22 18.28 -16.15
N ALA A 26 17.51 18.02 -16.38
CA ALA A 26 18.00 16.92 -17.20
C ALA A 26 18.11 15.61 -16.40
N ALA A 27 17.85 15.64 -15.08
CA ALA A 27 17.89 14.48 -14.22
C ALA A 27 16.88 13.41 -14.64
N LEU A 28 17.19 12.13 -14.38
CA LEU A 28 16.25 11.03 -14.55
C LEU A 28 15.03 11.18 -13.63
N VAL A 29 15.26 11.70 -12.41
CA VAL A 29 14.22 11.99 -11.41
C VAL A 29 14.30 13.48 -11.02
N PRO A 30 13.76 14.40 -11.84
CA PRO A 30 13.84 15.81 -11.54
C PRO A 30 13.20 16.14 -10.18
N PRO A 31 13.91 16.83 -9.27
CA PRO A 31 13.38 17.20 -7.96
C PRO A 31 12.09 18.06 -8.04
N GLY A 32 11.89 18.75 -9.15
CA GLY A 32 10.68 19.52 -9.44
C GLY A 32 9.40 18.69 -9.46
N LEU A 33 9.44 17.40 -9.75
CA LEU A 33 8.28 16.53 -9.72
C LEU A 33 7.71 16.40 -8.29
N PHE A 34 8.56 16.36 -7.28
CA PHE A 34 8.15 16.26 -5.89
C PHE A 34 7.60 17.56 -5.30
N ARG A 35 7.66 18.66 -6.05
CA ARG A 35 6.99 19.90 -5.66
C ARG A 35 5.50 19.94 -6.01
N LYS A 36 5.03 18.97 -6.79
CA LYS A 36 3.63 18.84 -7.18
C LYS A 36 2.83 18.04 -6.16
N PRO A 37 1.88 18.64 -5.42
CA PRO A 37 1.15 17.94 -4.35
C PRO A 37 0.44 16.67 -4.82
N ALA A 38 -0.17 16.69 -6.01
CA ALA A 38 -0.87 15.53 -6.57
C ALA A 38 0.10 14.36 -6.84
N PHE A 39 1.32 14.64 -7.29
CA PHE A 39 2.33 13.61 -7.54
C PHE A 39 2.87 13.01 -6.25
N THR A 40 3.28 13.86 -5.30
CA THR A 40 3.79 13.39 -4.00
C THR A 40 2.71 12.68 -3.20
N GLY A 41 1.48 13.15 -3.26
CA GLY A 41 0.34 12.50 -2.65
C GLY A 41 0.05 11.12 -3.24
N ALA A 42 0.10 10.99 -4.56
CA ALA A 42 -0.05 9.69 -5.23
C ALA A 42 1.06 8.70 -4.83
N ILE A 43 2.33 9.17 -4.76
CA ILE A 43 3.47 8.36 -4.29
C ILE A 43 3.26 7.92 -2.83
N ALA A 44 2.96 8.86 -1.93
CA ALA A 44 2.79 8.56 -0.51
C ALA A 44 1.59 7.62 -0.26
N ALA A 45 0.46 7.88 -0.91
CA ALA A 45 -0.72 7.02 -0.80
C ALA A 45 -0.46 5.61 -1.38
N THR A 46 0.31 5.50 -2.49
CA THR A 46 0.69 4.20 -3.06
C THR A 46 1.62 3.43 -2.13
N ALA A 47 2.60 4.10 -1.52
CA ALA A 47 3.49 3.46 -0.54
C ALA A 47 2.72 3.00 0.70
N ALA A 48 1.83 3.84 1.25
CA ALA A 48 0.97 3.48 2.36
C ALA A 48 0.06 2.31 2.00
N MET A 49 -0.59 2.35 0.83
CA MET A 49 -1.46 1.27 0.32
C MET A 49 -0.74 -0.08 0.34
N THR A 50 0.46 -0.15 -0.22
CA THR A 50 1.19 -1.40 -0.32
C THR A 50 1.82 -1.82 1.00
N PHE A 51 2.19 -0.87 1.88
CA PHE A 51 2.68 -1.15 3.21
C PHE A 51 1.70 -2.01 4.02
N GLY A 52 0.47 -1.56 4.20
CA GLY A 52 -0.52 -2.31 4.97
C GLY A 52 -0.95 -3.60 4.28
N MET A 53 -1.19 -3.53 2.96
CA MET A 53 -1.65 -4.67 2.19
C MET A 53 -0.65 -5.84 2.20
N TYR A 54 0.63 -5.60 1.90
CA TYR A 54 1.63 -6.67 1.89
C TYR A 54 1.96 -7.17 3.29
N GLY A 55 1.87 -6.30 4.31
CA GLY A 55 1.92 -6.72 5.71
C GLY A 55 0.78 -7.67 6.07
N LEU A 56 -0.45 -7.37 5.65
CA LEU A 56 -1.61 -8.25 5.83
C LEU A 56 -1.41 -9.58 5.10
N LEU A 57 -1.01 -9.56 3.83
CA LEU A 57 -0.77 -10.76 3.03
C LEU A 57 0.33 -11.67 3.62
N PHE A 58 1.27 -11.10 4.36
CA PHE A 58 2.30 -11.84 5.07
C PHE A 58 1.81 -12.40 6.42
N LEU A 59 1.18 -11.54 7.24
CA LEU A 59 0.82 -11.88 8.62
C LEU A 59 -0.38 -12.81 8.73
N VAL A 60 -1.39 -12.64 7.87
CA VAL A 60 -2.63 -13.42 7.96
C VAL A 60 -2.41 -14.91 7.75
N PRO A 61 -1.79 -15.38 6.65
CA PRO A 61 -1.56 -16.82 6.49
C PRO A 61 -0.59 -17.36 7.53
N MET A 62 0.38 -16.56 8.00
CA MET A 62 1.30 -16.97 9.05
C MET A 62 0.56 -17.17 10.39
N SER A 63 -0.35 -16.28 10.75
CA SER A 63 -1.18 -16.39 11.95
C SER A 63 -2.15 -17.58 11.90
N TRP A 64 -2.79 -17.81 10.76
CA TRP A 64 -3.74 -18.92 10.60
C TRP A 64 -3.08 -20.28 10.58
N GLN A 65 -1.83 -20.40 10.12
CA GLN A 65 -1.08 -21.65 10.09
C GLN A 65 -0.30 -21.91 11.40
N GLY A 66 -0.14 -20.89 12.26
CA GLY A 66 0.60 -21.01 13.53
C GLY A 66 -0.28 -20.99 14.78
N GLY A 67 -1.59 -20.96 14.67
CA GLY A 67 -2.53 -20.87 15.80
C GLY A 67 -2.75 -22.20 16.53
N GLU A 68 -3.60 -22.20 17.56
CA GLU A 68 -3.97 -23.41 18.33
C GLU A 68 -4.70 -24.45 17.47
N GLU A 69 -5.48 -24.00 16.49
CA GLU A 69 -6.09 -24.84 15.46
C GLU A 69 -5.58 -24.37 14.08
N PRO A 70 -4.41 -24.88 13.65
CA PRO A 70 -3.77 -24.40 12.43
C PRO A 70 -4.56 -24.80 11.20
N LEU A 71 -4.74 -23.84 10.28
CA LEU A 71 -5.22 -24.16 8.94
C LEU A 71 -4.08 -24.76 8.12
N SER A 72 -4.42 -25.71 7.25
CA SER A 72 -3.49 -26.13 6.20
C SER A 72 -3.17 -24.97 5.26
N ALA A 73 -2.06 -25.04 4.53
CA ALA A 73 -1.68 -24.03 3.56
C ALA A 73 -2.76 -23.81 2.49
N VAL A 74 -3.48 -24.87 2.12
CA VAL A 74 -4.58 -24.79 1.14
C VAL A 74 -5.78 -24.05 1.72
N GLU A 75 -6.20 -24.38 2.95
CA GLU A 75 -7.32 -23.69 3.61
C GLU A 75 -7.03 -22.22 3.84
N ALA A 76 -5.83 -21.88 4.31
CA ALA A 76 -5.40 -20.49 4.47
C ALA A 76 -5.40 -19.74 3.12
N GLY A 77 -4.95 -20.37 2.04
CA GLY A 77 -5.00 -19.81 0.69
C GLY A 77 -6.44 -19.60 0.20
N LEU A 78 -7.33 -20.55 0.43
CA LEU A 78 -8.74 -20.44 0.07
C LEU A 78 -9.45 -19.32 0.85
N ALA A 79 -9.16 -19.18 2.14
CA ALA A 79 -9.70 -18.11 2.98
C ALA A 79 -9.21 -16.70 2.55
N MET A 80 -8.13 -16.61 1.78
CA MET A 80 -7.67 -15.33 1.19
C MET A 80 -8.34 -14.99 -0.16
N LEU A 81 -9.02 -15.94 -0.81
CA LEU A 81 -9.67 -15.72 -2.10
C LEU A 81 -10.68 -14.58 -2.12
N PRO A 82 -11.52 -14.33 -1.08
CA PRO A 82 -12.46 -13.22 -1.08
C PRO A 82 -11.83 -11.87 -1.38
N ALA A 83 -10.63 -11.59 -0.83
CA ALA A 83 -9.89 -10.36 -1.13
C ALA A 83 -9.46 -10.27 -2.60
N ALA A 84 -8.93 -11.36 -3.15
CA ALA A 84 -8.48 -11.41 -4.54
C ALA A 84 -9.65 -11.29 -5.52
N LEU A 85 -10.75 -11.99 -5.27
CA LEU A 85 -11.95 -11.97 -6.12
C LEU A 85 -12.60 -10.59 -6.12
N THR A 86 -12.74 -9.95 -4.96
CA THR A 86 -13.29 -8.60 -4.86
C THR A 86 -12.38 -7.57 -5.49
N PHE A 87 -11.05 -7.69 -5.34
CA PHE A 87 -10.09 -6.86 -6.06
C PHE A 87 -10.30 -6.94 -7.58
N VAL A 88 -10.32 -8.14 -8.15
CA VAL A 88 -10.52 -8.34 -9.60
C VAL A 88 -11.89 -7.83 -10.04
N ALA A 89 -12.94 -8.09 -9.26
CA ALA A 89 -14.30 -7.65 -9.57
C ALA A 89 -14.43 -6.12 -9.59
N VAL A 90 -13.78 -5.42 -8.65
CA VAL A 90 -13.88 -3.96 -8.52
C VAL A 90 -12.89 -3.25 -9.45
N SER A 91 -11.67 -3.77 -9.63
CA SER A 91 -10.63 -3.13 -10.42
C SER A 91 -11.03 -2.83 -11.86
N ARG A 92 -11.83 -3.70 -12.48
CA ARG A 92 -12.36 -3.48 -13.84
C ARG A 92 -13.31 -2.28 -13.93
N HIS A 93 -13.88 -1.85 -12.81
CA HIS A 93 -14.81 -0.72 -12.73
C HIS A 93 -14.15 0.55 -12.16
N SER A 94 -12.86 0.49 -11.82
CA SER A 94 -12.15 1.61 -11.18
C SER A 94 -12.16 2.90 -12.02
N GLY A 95 -12.08 2.77 -13.35
CA GLY A 95 -12.20 3.91 -14.28
C GLY A 95 -13.58 4.57 -14.19
N THR A 96 -14.65 3.80 -14.34
CA THR A 96 -16.04 4.30 -14.24
C THR A 96 -16.34 4.90 -12.86
N LEU A 97 -15.81 4.28 -11.80
CA LEU A 97 -15.94 4.85 -10.45
C LEU A 97 -15.23 6.20 -10.34
N THR A 98 -14.06 6.33 -10.96
CA THR A 98 -13.30 7.58 -10.96
C THR A 98 -13.97 8.66 -11.80
N GLU A 99 -14.54 8.33 -12.94
CA GLU A 99 -15.35 9.25 -13.74
C GLU A 99 -16.58 9.76 -12.98
N ARG A 100 -17.23 8.89 -12.22
CA ARG A 100 -18.46 9.21 -11.49
C ARG A 100 -18.22 9.97 -10.18
N PHE A 101 -17.23 9.56 -9.38
CA PHE A 101 -16.99 10.07 -8.03
C PHE A 101 -15.77 10.99 -7.91
N GLY A 102 -14.97 11.08 -8.96
CA GLY A 102 -13.73 11.85 -8.99
C GLY A 102 -12.52 11.08 -8.44
N ALA A 103 -11.33 11.54 -8.84
CA ALA A 103 -10.07 10.89 -8.50
C ALA A 103 -9.77 10.96 -6.99
N ARG A 104 -10.13 12.05 -6.32
CA ARG A 104 -9.93 12.22 -4.87
C ARG A 104 -10.68 11.17 -4.07
N VAL A 105 -11.98 11.00 -4.36
CA VAL A 105 -12.85 10.06 -3.63
C VAL A 105 -12.40 8.62 -3.84
N THR A 106 -12.08 8.25 -5.08
CA THR A 106 -11.66 6.87 -5.39
C THR A 106 -10.30 6.53 -4.81
N THR A 107 -9.33 7.44 -4.85
CA THR A 107 -7.99 7.18 -4.29
C THR A 107 -8.01 7.18 -2.76
N ALA A 108 -8.56 8.21 -2.14
CA ALA A 108 -8.61 8.32 -0.69
C ALA A 108 -9.59 7.30 -0.06
N GLY A 109 -10.78 7.17 -0.63
CA GLY A 109 -11.79 6.21 -0.17
C GLY A 109 -11.32 4.76 -0.30
N GLY A 110 -10.69 4.41 -1.44
CA GLY A 110 -10.11 3.08 -1.62
C GLY A 110 -8.99 2.79 -0.61
N THR A 111 -8.09 3.75 -0.37
CA THR A 111 -7.03 3.60 0.64
C THR A 111 -7.61 3.50 2.06
N ALA A 112 -8.65 4.27 2.38
CA ALA A 112 -9.34 4.19 3.67
C ALA A 112 -10.03 2.83 3.87
N LEU A 113 -10.67 2.28 2.83
CA LEU A 113 -11.29 0.94 2.89
C LEU A 113 -10.26 -0.15 3.19
N ILE A 114 -9.05 -0.06 2.62
CA ILE A 114 -7.97 -0.99 2.97
C ILE A 114 -7.62 -0.84 4.45
N GLY A 115 -7.46 0.39 4.96
CA GLY A 115 -7.17 0.66 6.35
C GLY A 115 -8.23 0.08 7.29
N LEU A 116 -9.50 0.32 7.00
CA LEU A 116 -10.63 -0.25 7.75
C LEU A 116 -10.62 -1.78 7.68
N GLY A 117 -10.34 -2.37 6.52
CA GLY A 117 -10.20 -3.80 6.35
C GLY A 117 -9.14 -4.40 7.27
N LEU A 118 -7.94 -3.77 7.34
CA LEU A 118 -6.87 -4.19 8.25
C LEU A 118 -7.30 -4.09 9.71
N LEU A 119 -7.99 -3.01 10.11
CA LEU A 119 -8.49 -2.85 11.48
C LEU A 119 -9.53 -3.91 11.83
N VAL A 120 -10.42 -4.27 10.89
CA VAL A 120 -11.39 -5.36 11.10
C VAL A 120 -10.66 -6.69 11.27
N VAL A 121 -9.68 -7.00 10.41
CA VAL A 121 -8.88 -8.22 10.55
C VAL A 121 -8.10 -8.23 11.88
N ALA A 122 -7.58 -7.08 12.32
CA ALA A 122 -6.89 -6.97 13.61
C ALA A 122 -7.75 -7.36 14.83
N LEU A 123 -9.06 -7.22 14.73
CA LEU A 123 -10.00 -7.58 15.81
C LEU A 123 -10.30 -9.09 15.88
N THR A 124 -9.81 -9.89 14.93
CA THR A 124 -10.20 -11.31 14.78
C THR A 124 -9.22 -12.32 15.35
N THR A 125 -8.21 -11.89 16.09
CA THR A 125 -6.96 -12.62 16.33
C THR A 125 -6.98 -13.78 17.29
N SER A 126 -7.93 -13.92 18.16
CA SER A 126 -7.88 -14.98 19.19
C SER A 126 -9.18 -15.75 19.35
N ALA A 127 -10.24 -15.22 18.84
CA ALA A 127 -11.52 -15.89 18.84
C ALA A 127 -12.01 -15.92 17.40
N ARG A 128 -11.80 -17.02 16.74
CA ARG A 128 -12.58 -17.23 15.52
C ARG A 128 -14.00 -16.69 15.77
N PRO A 129 -14.47 -15.84 14.83
CA PRO A 129 -14.90 -16.45 13.58
C PRO A 129 -14.11 -15.91 12.38
N ILE A 130 -13.60 -16.83 11.56
CA ILE A 130 -12.95 -16.59 10.27
C ILE A 130 -13.75 -15.62 9.38
N TRP A 131 -15.09 -15.68 9.42
CA TRP A 131 -15.96 -14.82 8.62
C TRP A 131 -15.74 -13.31 8.88
N LEU A 132 -15.34 -12.93 10.10
CA LEU A 132 -15.03 -11.52 10.39
C LEU A 132 -13.72 -11.09 9.73
N ALA A 133 -12.71 -11.96 9.72
CA ALA A 133 -11.48 -11.72 8.97
C ALA A 133 -11.77 -11.61 7.46
N GLU A 134 -12.66 -12.46 6.93
CA GLU A 134 -13.07 -12.40 5.53
C GLU A 134 -13.77 -11.09 5.17
N ILE A 135 -14.61 -10.53 6.06
CA ILE A 135 -15.17 -9.18 5.87
C ILE A 135 -14.06 -8.14 5.72
N GLY A 136 -13.07 -8.16 6.60
CA GLY A 136 -11.91 -7.26 6.50
C GLY A 136 -11.12 -7.45 5.22
N MET A 137 -10.97 -8.69 4.76
CA MET A 137 -10.31 -9.00 3.50
C MET A 137 -11.11 -8.55 2.28
N VAL A 138 -12.43 -8.70 2.29
CA VAL A 138 -13.33 -8.15 1.26
C VAL A 138 -13.20 -6.63 1.19
N LEU A 139 -13.24 -5.93 2.33
CA LEU A 139 -13.04 -4.47 2.38
C LEU A 139 -11.68 -4.07 1.79
N THR A 140 -10.61 -4.82 2.12
CA THR A 140 -9.27 -4.60 1.57
C THR A 140 -9.26 -4.80 0.06
N GLY A 141 -9.89 -5.86 -0.45
CA GLY A 141 -10.02 -6.16 -1.88
C GLY A 141 -10.78 -5.06 -2.63
N ILE A 142 -11.91 -4.59 -2.10
CA ILE A 142 -12.69 -3.48 -2.66
C ILE A 142 -11.84 -2.21 -2.70
N GLY A 143 -11.22 -1.86 -1.59
CA GLY A 143 -10.38 -0.66 -1.49
C GLY A 143 -9.23 -0.68 -2.50
N MET A 144 -8.55 -1.80 -2.62
CA MET A 144 -7.44 -1.99 -3.56
C MET A 144 -7.91 -1.92 -5.02
N GLY A 145 -9.05 -2.55 -5.35
CA GLY A 145 -9.64 -2.50 -6.69
C GLY A 145 -10.05 -1.08 -7.07
N THR A 146 -10.52 -0.30 -6.10
CA THR A 146 -10.98 1.07 -6.33
C THR A 146 -9.83 2.04 -6.58
N ASN A 147 -8.68 1.92 -5.88
CA ASN A 147 -7.64 2.95 -5.87
C ASN A 147 -6.40 2.68 -6.74
N THR A 148 -6.10 1.42 -7.08
CA THR A 148 -4.84 1.06 -7.75
C THR A 148 -4.67 1.76 -9.11
N GLY A 149 -5.68 1.73 -9.96
CA GLY A 149 -5.68 2.42 -11.25
C GLY A 149 -5.65 3.96 -11.10
N PRO A 150 -6.59 4.53 -10.34
CA PRO A 150 -6.63 5.98 -10.12
C PRO A 150 -5.37 6.58 -9.51
N LEU A 151 -4.71 5.93 -8.54
CA LEU A 151 -3.43 6.41 -7.99
C LEU A 151 -2.33 6.52 -9.05
N MET A 152 -2.23 5.51 -9.93
CA MET A 152 -1.31 5.57 -11.06
C MET A 152 -1.68 6.70 -12.02
N GLY A 153 -2.96 6.81 -12.38
CA GLY A 153 -3.47 7.86 -13.27
C GLY A 153 -3.20 9.27 -12.75
N VAL A 154 -3.52 9.53 -11.48
CA VAL A 154 -3.27 10.82 -10.82
C VAL A 154 -1.78 11.20 -10.84
N GLY A 155 -0.91 10.26 -10.49
CA GLY A 155 0.51 10.52 -10.46
C GLY A 155 1.08 10.82 -11.85
N VAL A 156 0.64 10.08 -12.87
CA VAL A 156 1.06 10.32 -14.27
C VAL A 156 0.48 11.64 -14.81
N ALA A 157 -0.79 11.93 -14.55
CA ALA A 157 -1.44 13.18 -14.98
C ALA A 157 -0.86 14.43 -14.30
N ALA A 158 -0.26 14.29 -13.13
CA ALA A 158 0.36 15.40 -12.41
C ALA A 158 1.66 15.93 -13.05
N VAL A 159 2.23 15.23 -14.03
CA VAL A 159 3.50 15.58 -14.67
C VAL A 159 3.34 15.87 -16.16
N PRO A 160 4.27 16.58 -16.81
CA PRO A 160 4.26 16.74 -18.25
C PRO A 160 4.30 15.39 -18.98
N ALA A 161 3.65 15.29 -20.14
CA ALA A 161 3.57 14.05 -20.92
C ALA A 161 4.93 13.42 -21.22
N ALA A 162 5.96 14.25 -21.50
CA ALA A 162 7.34 13.81 -21.72
C ALA A 162 7.96 13.10 -20.48
N ARG A 163 7.36 13.23 -19.30
CA ARG A 163 7.83 12.64 -18.03
C ARG A 163 6.90 11.53 -17.49
N SER A 164 5.89 11.12 -18.24
CA SER A 164 4.92 10.10 -17.82
C SER A 164 5.59 8.75 -17.48
N GLY A 165 6.60 8.36 -18.26
CA GLY A 165 7.39 7.16 -17.99
C GLY A 165 8.15 7.24 -16.66
N THR A 166 8.81 8.36 -16.37
CA THR A 166 9.48 8.60 -15.08
C THR A 166 8.47 8.57 -13.91
N ALA A 167 7.30 9.22 -14.08
CA ALA A 167 6.27 9.24 -13.05
C ALA A 167 5.75 7.83 -12.75
N SER A 168 5.42 7.03 -13.75
CA SER A 168 4.94 5.67 -13.55
C SER A 168 6.00 4.77 -12.91
N SER A 169 7.27 4.94 -13.27
CA SER A 169 8.38 4.21 -12.65
C SER A 169 8.52 4.56 -11.17
N LEU A 170 8.45 5.84 -10.80
CA LEU A 170 8.54 6.30 -9.42
C LEU A 170 7.37 5.81 -8.56
N ILE A 171 6.15 5.77 -9.10
CA ILE A 171 4.99 5.20 -8.42
C ILE A 171 5.19 3.69 -8.18
N ASN A 172 5.76 2.96 -9.15
CA ASN A 172 6.08 1.55 -8.95
C ASN A 172 7.21 1.35 -7.92
N VAL A 173 8.23 2.21 -7.89
CA VAL A 173 9.25 2.20 -6.82
C VAL A 173 8.59 2.42 -5.45
N ALA A 174 7.72 3.42 -5.32
CA ALA A 174 6.98 3.67 -4.08
C ALA A 174 6.15 2.45 -3.65
N ARG A 175 5.51 1.78 -4.60
CA ARG A 175 4.78 0.52 -4.36
C ARG A 175 5.68 -0.57 -3.81
N MET A 176 6.85 -0.78 -4.41
CA MET A 176 7.80 -1.81 -3.96
C MET A 176 8.41 -1.46 -2.59
N VAL A 177 8.77 -0.20 -2.37
CA VAL A 177 9.28 0.27 -1.08
C VAL A 177 8.22 0.08 0.01
N GLY A 178 6.98 0.50 -0.24
CA GLY A 178 5.87 0.31 0.69
C GLY A 178 5.66 -1.16 1.03
N ALA A 179 5.64 -2.05 0.02
CA ALA A 179 5.48 -3.49 0.21
C ALA A 179 6.61 -4.09 1.07
N THR A 180 7.86 -3.75 0.75
CA THR A 180 9.04 -4.25 1.49
C THR A 180 9.04 -3.77 2.94
N LEU A 181 8.79 -2.47 3.16
CA LEU A 181 8.71 -1.90 4.51
C LEU A 181 7.52 -2.47 5.28
N GLY A 182 6.38 -2.69 4.62
CA GLY A 182 5.20 -3.28 5.25
C GLY A 182 5.48 -4.69 5.80
N VAL A 183 6.02 -5.57 4.97
CA VAL A 183 6.39 -6.92 5.40
C VAL A 183 7.46 -6.88 6.51
N ALA A 184 8.52 -6.07 6.32
CA ALA A 184 9.63 -6.01 7.26
C ALA A 184 9.22 -5.42 8.61
N MET A 185 8.53 -4.26 8.62
CA MET A 185 8.19 -3.55 9.86
C MET A 185 7.05 -4.22 10.62
N LEU A 186 5.99 -4.62 9.91
CA LEU A 186 4.86 -5.30 10.56
C LEU A 186 5.24 -6.71 11.01
N GLY A 187 6.07 -7.42 10.24
CA GLY A 187 6.62 -8.70 10.62
C GLY A 187 7.58 -8.60 11.82
N ALA A 188 8.45 -7.58 11.85
CA ALA A 188 9.32 -7.32 12.98
C ALA A 188 8.51 -6.97 14.25
N LEU A 189 7.49 -6.14 14.13
CA LEU A 189 6.61 -5.79 15.25
C LEU A 189 5.88 -7.03 15.79
N TYR A 190 5.36 -7.86 14.91
CA TYR A 190 4.77 -9.15 15.29
C TYR A 190 5.75 -9.99 16.11
N ALA A 191 6.99 -10.13 15.64
CA ALA A 191 8.01 -10.92 16.31
C ALA A 191 8.48 -10.30 17.65
N LEU A 192 8.65 -8.97 17.70
CA LEU A 192 9.06 -8.24 18.91
C LEU A 192 8.05 -8.36 20.06
N LEU A 193 6.76 -8.46 19.73
CA LEU A 193 5.70 -8.67 20.71
C LEU A 193 5.47 -10.16 21.05
N GLY A 194 6.42 -11.03 20.73
CA GLY A 194 6.39 -12.44 21.06
C GLY A 194 5.54 -13.29 20.12
N GLY A 195 5.11 -12.75 18.97
CA GLY A 195 4.20 -13.43 18.07
C GLY A 195 2.76 -13.52 18.63
N GLY A 196 1.99 -14.49 18.15
CA GLY A 196 0.62 -14.73 18.64
C GLY A 196 -0.36 -13.59 18.37
N SER A 197 -1.48 -13.58 19.12
CA SER A 197 -2.58 -12.66 18.89
C SER A 197 -2.22 -11.19 19.15
N ALA A 198 -1.49 -10.90 20.21
CA ALA A 198 -1.12 -9.53 20.56
C ALA A 198 -0.22 -8.87 19.50
N GLY A 199 0.81 -9.60 19.03
CA GLY A 199 1.70 -9.13 17.97
C GLY A 199 0.97 -8.92 16.65
N PHE A 200 0.08 -9.83 16.30
CA PHE A 200 -0.75 -9.74 15.10
C PHE A 200 -1.68 -8.51 15.14
N THR A 201 -2.47 -8.37 16.23
CA THR A 201 -3.36 -7.21 16.41
C THR A 201 -2.59 -5.90 16.31
N ALA A 202 -1.48 -5.75 17.04
CA ALA A 202 -0.69 -4.53 17.05
C ALA A 202 -0.13 -4.22 15.64
N ALA A 203 0.40 -5.22 14.94
CA ALA A 203 0.93 -5.04 13.59
C ALA A 203 -0.16 -4.59 12.60
N LEU A 204 -1.32 -5.24 12.58
CA LEU A 204 -2.40 -4.86 11.68
C LEU A 204 -3.05 -3.53 12.06
N MET A 205 -3.14 -3.19 13.33
CA MET A 205 -3.60 -1.87 13.76
C MET A 205 -2.66 -0.76 13.25
N ILE A 206 -1.35 -0.93 13.36
CA ILE A 206 -0.38 0.03 12.80
C ILE A 206 -0.51 0.08 11.28
N GLY A 207 -0.62 -1.06 10.60
CA GLY A 207 -0.88 -1.11 9.17
C GLY A 207 -2.13 -0.34 8.77
N GLY A 208 -3.23 -0.52 9.51
CA GLY A 208 -4.49 0.21 9.30
C GLY A 208 -4.35 1.72 9.50
N VAL A 209 -3.67 2.14 10.56
CA VAL A 209 -3.40 3.58 10.82
C VAL A 209 -2.56 4.20 9.70
N VAL A 210 -1.49 3.54 9.25
CA VAL A 210 -0.67 4.01 8.11
C VAL A 210 -1.52 4.16 6.85
N GLN A 211 -2.44 3.24 6.60
CA GLN A 211 -3.39 3.33 5.49
C GLN A 211 -4.32 4.55 5.62
N LEU A 212 -4.88 4.79 6.80
CA LEU A 212 -5.73 5.96 7.02
C LEU A 212 -4.97 7.28 6.88
N MET A 213 -3.70 7.32 7.27
CA MET A 213 -2.82 8.47 7.01
C MET A 213 -2.57 8.64 5.52
N GLY A 214 -2.33 7.54 4.78
CA GLY A 214 -2.24 7.55 3.32
C GLY A 214 -3.52 8.04 2.65
N ALA A 215 -4.68 7.64 3.15
CA ALA A 215 -5.98 8.12 2.68
C ALA A 215 -6.17 9.62 2.93
N ALA A 216 -5.82 10.11 4.13
CA ALA A 216 -5.85 11.53 4.45
C ALA A 216 -4.89 12.35 3.55
N THR A 217 -3.71 11.81 3.27
CA THR A 217 -2.75 12.42 2.35
C THR A 217 -3.32 12.51 0.94
N ALA A 218 -3.92 11.41 0.43
CA ALA A 218 -4.57 11.40 -0.87
C ALA A 218 -5.72 12.41 -0.92
N TRP A 219 -6.55 12.48 0.12
CA TRP A 219 -7.65 13.44 0.20
C TRP A 219 -7.17 14.88 0.15
N ALA A 220 -6.09 15.21 0.84
CA ALA A 220 -5.55 16.56 0.91
C ALA A 220 -4.82 17.01 -0.38
N THR A 221 -4.26 16.07 -1.14
CA THR A 221 -3.33 16.39 -2.24
C THR A 221 -3.86 16.07 -3.64
N VAL A 222 -4.79 15.11 -3.75
CA VAL A 222 -5.36 14.71 -5.04
C VAL A 222 -6.50 15.66 -5.41
N PRO A 223 -6.46 16.31 -6.59
CA PRO A 223 -7.56 17.15 -7.07
C PRO A 223 -8.75 16.29 -7.51
N GLU A 224 -9.96 16.83 -7.41
CA GLU A 224 -11.19 16.11 -7.79
C GLU A 224 -11.21 15.71 -9.27
N THR A 225 -10.66 16.57 -10.13
CA THR A 225 -10.71 16.48 -11.60
C THR A 225 -9.41 16.01 -12.24
N ALA A 226 -8.54 15.32 -11.51
CA ALA A 226 -7.19 14.98 -11.96
C ALA A 226 -7.11 14.07 -13.21
N LEU A 227 -8.21 13.50 -13.67
CA LEU A 227 -8.26 12.51 -14.76
C LEU A 227 -9.23 12.91 -15.90
N ARG A 228 -9.51 14.21 -16.05
CA ARG A 228 -10.22 14.74 -17.24
C ARG A 228 -9.26 15.15 -18.33
#